data_72436c723356012f673c1e0d7e1dabaa
#
_entry.id   72436c723356012f673c1e0d7e1dabaa
#
_cell.length_a   1.000
_cell.length_b   1.000
_cell.length_c   1.000
_cell.angle_alpha   90.00
_cell.angle_beta   90.00
_cell.angle_gamma   90.00
#
_symmetry.space_group_name_H-M   'P 1'
#
loop_
_entity.id
_entity.type
_entity.pdbx_description
1 polymer ?
#
loop_
_entity_poly.entity_id
_entity_poly.type
_entity_poly.pdbx_seq_one_letter_code
_entity_poly.pdbx_strand_id
1 'polypeptide(L)'
;FSSAKDPVNIAGFVAENILRNRIKMFNWEKAASLDNENILLDVRTPEEFRKGNIDGAINIPIDELRSRMNELPRNKTIYVYCQIGLRGYLASRILLQSGFDNVFNLSGGYRLWDACSKEKQETVVQSRTLIA
;
A
#
# COMPACT_ATOMS: atom_id res chain seq x y z
N PHE A 1 -12.05 5.65 29.66
CA PHE A 1 -10.73 6.06 29.57
C PHE A 1 -10.55 7.56 29.51
N SER A 2 -9.86 8.08 30.49
CA SER A 2 -9.60 9.49 30.63
C SER A 2 -8.68 10.04 29.52
N SER A 3 -7.89 9.18 28.89
CA SER A 3 -6.96 9.58 27.85
C SER A 3 -7.62 10.27 26.65
N ALA A 4 -8.88 9.91 26.35
CA ALA A 4 -9.63 10.54 25.25
C ALA A 4 -9.92 12.02 25.50
N LYS A 5 -9.84 12.47 26.74
CA LYS A 5 -10.08 13.87 27.13
C LYS A 5 -8.80 14.67 27.31
N ASP A 6 -7.66 14.04 27.18
CA ASP A 6 -6.35 14.70 27.30
C ASP A 6 -6.13 15.59 26.06
N PRO A 7 -5.77 16.88 26.24
CA PRO A 7 -5.50 17.78 25.11
C PRO A 7 -4.43 17.24 24.14
N VAL A 8 -3.45 16.52 24.64
CA VAL A 8 -2.41 15.92 23.80
C VAL A 8 -3.01 14.84 22.89
N ASN A 9 -3.91 14.03 23.43
CA ASN A 9 -4.59 12.99 22.64
C ASN A 9 -5.53 13.60 21.61
N ILE A 10 -6.21 14.69 21.95
CA ILE A 10 -7.08 15.41 21.02
C ILE A 10 -6.26 15.98 19.86
N ALA A 11 -5.12 16.61 20.15
CA ALA A 11 -4.24 17.17 19.13
C ALA A 11 -3.69 16.08 18.20
N GLY A 12 -3.28 14.94 18.79
CA GLY A 12 -2.82 13.78 18.01
C GLY A 12 -3.92 13.21 17.12
N PHE A 13 -5.14 13.19 17.61
CA PHE A 13 -6.29 12.70 16.86
C PHE A 13 -6.59 13.58 15.65
N VAL A 14 -6.54 14.92 15.82
CA VAL A 14 -6.75 15.86 14.72
C VAL A 14 -5.65 15.72 13.67
N ALA A 15 -4.39 15.62 14.09
CA ALA A 15 -3.26 15.43 13.18
C ALA A 15 -3.41 14.12 12.38
N GLU A 16 -3.84 13.05 13.04
CA GLU A 16 -4.10 11.76 12.39
C GLU A 16 -5.21 11.87 11.35
N ASN A 17 -6.29 12.59 11.64
CA ASN A 17 -7.38 12.81 10.69
C ASN A 17 -6.91 13.57 9.45
N ILE A 18 -6.06 14.58 9.62
CA ILE A 18 -5.49 15.34 8.51
C ILE A 18 -4.66 14.41 7.61
N LEU A 19 -3.80 13.60 8.20
CA LEU A 19 -2.98 12.65 7.47
C LEU A 19 -3.84 11.60 6.77
N ARG A 20 -4.86 11.08 7.45
CA ARG A 20 -5.78 10.10 6.88
C ARG A 20 -6.48 10.65 5.64
N ASN A 21 -6.88 11.92 5.63
CA ASN A 21 -7.50 12.56 4.49
C ASN A 21 -6.54 12.74 3.31
N ARG A 22 -5.23 12.77 3.56
CA ARG A 22 -4.21 12.85 2.52
C ARG A 22 -3.83 11.49 1.95
N ILE A 23 -4.08 10.40 2.69
CA ILE A 23 -3.80 9.04 2.23
C ILE A 23 -4.94 8.61 1.32
N LYS A 24 -4.60 8.45 0.06
CA LYS A 24 -5.54 7.97 -0.96
C LYS A 24 -5.51 6.46 -1.00
N MET A 25 -6.62 5.86 -1.45
CA MET A 25 -6.70 4.42 -1.61
C MET A 25 -6.69 4.08 -3.09
N PHE A 26 -6.18 2.91 -3.43
CA PHE A 26 -6.31 2.37 -4.78
C PHE A 26 -6.78 0.92 -4.72
N ASN A 27 -7.42 0.49 -5.80
CA ASN A 27 -7.95 -0.87 -5.90
C ASN A 27 -6.94 -1.80 -6.55
N TRP A 28 -7.11 -3.10 -6.33
CA TRP A 28 -6.20 -4.13 -6.83
C TRP A 28 -6.03 -4.08 -8.36
N GLU A 29 -7.06 -3.68 -9.10
CA GLU A 29 -7.01 -3.58 -10.56
C GLU A 29 -5.97 -2.57 -11.05
N LYS A 30 -5.79 -1.49 -10.29
CA LYS A 30 -4.83 -0.43 -10.63
C LYS A 30 -3.39 -0.95 -10.62
N ALA A 31 -3.09 -1.95 -9.80
CA ALA A 31 -1.72 -2.48 -9.67
C ALA A 31 -1.15 -2.99 -11.00
N ALA A 32 -2.00 -3.51 -11.88
CA ALA A 32 -1.57 -4.02 -13.19
C ALA A 32 -1.26 -2.89 -14.21
N SER A 33 -1.71 -1.67 -13.94
CA SER A 33 -1.56 -0.53 -14.87
C SER A 33 -0.49 0.46 -14.45
N LEU A 34 0.28 0.16 -13.41
CA LEU A 34 1.36 1.03 -12.95
C LEU A 34 2.54 0.97 -13.92
N ASP A 35 3.12 2.13 -14.20
CA ASP A 35 4.25 2.28 -15.12
C ASP A 35 5.51 2.76 -14.41
N ASN A 36 6.54 3.10 -15.18
CA ASN A 36 7.85 3.52 -14.64
C ASN A 36 7.81 4.86 -13.88
N GLU A 37 6.75 5.62 -14.01
CA GLU A 37 6.56 6.87 -13.26
C GLU A 37 6.02 6.63 -11.86
N ASN A 38 5.70 5.40 -11.54
CA ASN A 38 5.12 4.99 -10.26
C ASN A 38 6.04 4.00 -9.55
N ILE A 39 5.97 4.01 -8.23
CA ILE A 39 6.66 3.03 -7.39
C ILE A 39 5.59 2.17 -6.73
N LEU A 40 5.70 0.86 -6.87
CA LEU A 40 4.87 -0.09 -6.14
C LEU A 40 5.71 -0.61 -4.97
N LEU A 41 5.31 -0.26 -3.76
CA LEU A 41 6.09 -0.51 -2.55
C LEU A 41 5.41 -1.54 -1.65
N ASP A 42 6.07 -2.67 -1.48
CA ASP A 42 5.65 -3.72 -0.54
C ASP A 42 6.34 -3.49 0.81
N VAL A 43 5.56 -3.21 1.85
CA VAL A 43 6.09 -2.91 3.19
C VAL A 43 5.97 -4.10 4.13
N ARG A 44 5.71 -5.28 3.60
CA ARG A 44 5.69 -6.53 4.37
C ARG A 44 7.12 -7.01 4.65
N THR A 45 7.22 -8.10 5.38
CA THR A 45 8.53 -8.71 5.64
C THR A 45 9.12 -9.30 4.35
N PRO A 46 10.45 -9.48 4.29
CA PRO A 46 11.08 -10.15 3.14
C PRO A 46 10.55 -11.57 2.91
N GLU A 47 10.19 -12.27 3.98
CA GLU A 47 9.60 -13.60 3.89
C GLU A 47 8.25 -13.60 3.19
N GLU A 48 7.38 -12.69 3.59
CA GLU A 48 6.08 -12.52 2.93
C GLU A 48 6.27 -12.20 1.45
N PHE A 49 7.20 -11.31 1.14
CA PHE A 49 7.50 -10.91 -0.24
C PHE A 49 7.98 -12.09 -1.08
N ARG A 50 8.85 -12.94 -0.54
CA ARG A 50 9.35 -14.11 -1.26
C ARG A 50 8.27 -15.14 -1.56
N LYS A 51 7.29 -15.29 -0.65
CA LYS A 51 6.18 -16.23 -0.83
C LYS A 51 5.20 -15.82 -1.91
N GLY A 52 5.13 -14.54 -2.21
CA GLY A 52 4.28 -14.00 -3.26
C GLY A 52 4.26 -12.49 -3.18
N ASN A 53 4.26 -11.85 -4.33
CA ASN A 53 4.24 -10.38 -4.41
C ASN A 53 3.56 -9.95 -5.69
N ILE A 54 3.28 -8.66 -5.80
CA ILE A 54 2.74 -8.07 -7.02
C ILE A 54 3.92 -7.74 -7.94
N ASP A 55 3.83 -8.11 -9.20
CA ASP A 55 4.89 -7.86 -10.18
C ASP A 55 5.29 -6.39 -10.20
N GLY A 56 6.59 -6.17 -10.20
CA GLY A 56 7.16 -4.82 -10.24
C GLY A 56 7.32 -4.17 -8.87
N ALA A 57 6.87 -4.82 -7.80
CA ALA A 57 7.00 -4.27 -6.46
C ALA A 57 8.44 -4.33 -5.96
N ILE A 58 8.84 -3.30 -5.23
CA ILE A 58 10.06 -3.32 -4.44
C ILE A 58 9.68 -3.55 -2.98
N ASN A 59 10.52 -4.25 -2.25
CA ASN A 59 10.25 -4.57 -0.86
C ASN A 59 11.12 -3.74 0.07
N ILE A 60 10.50 -2.91 0.87
CA ILE A 60 11.13 -2.21 1.99
C ILE A 60 10.21 -2.45 3.19
N PRO A 61 10.57 -3.37 4.09
CA PRO A 61 9.74 -3.64 5.27
C PRO A 61 9.48 -2.35 6.06
N ILE A 62 8.29 -2.24 6.65
CA ILE A 62 7.92 -1.01 7.36
C ILE A 62 8.94 -0.63 8.45
N ASP A 63 9.53 -1.61 9.11
CA ASP A 63 10.52 -1.36 10.16
C ASP A 63 11.80 -0.71 9.63
N GLU A 64 12.09 -0.87 8.34
CA GLU A 64 13.27 -0.31 7.69
C GLU A 64 12.95 0.94 6.87
N LEU A 65 11.68 1.31 6.75
CA LEU A 65 11.26 2.36 5.83
C LEU A 65 11.93 3.69 6.13
N ARG A 66 11.96 4.09 7.40
CA ARG A 66 12.57 5.37 7.79
C ARG A 66 14.04 5.47 7.44
N SER A 67 14.78 4.38 7.58
CA SER A 67 16.22 4.36 7.29
C SER A 67 16.53 4.19 5.80
N ARG A 68 15.55 3.72 5.02
CA ARG A 68 15.75 3.44 3.59
C ARG A 68 14.91 4.33 2.68
N MET A 69 14.35 5.38 3.22
CA MET A 69 13.46 6.27 2.47
C MET A 69 14.16 6.98 1.32
N ASN A 70 15.48 7.16 1.40
CA ASN A 70 16.28 7.74 0.34
C ASN A 70 16.38 6.86 -0.91
N GLU A 71 15.96 5.61 -0.82
CA GLU A 71 15.87 4.71 -1.99
C GLU A 71 14.64 5.03 -2.85
N LEU A 72 13.71 5.83 -2.33
CA LEU A 72 12.47 6.16 -3.03
C LEU A 72 12.56 7.55 -3.68
N PRO A 73 12.33 7.63 -5.02
CA PRO A 73 12.29 8.93 -5.71
C PRO A 73 11.13 9.79 -5.20
N ARG A 74 11.42 11.02 -4.80
CA ARG A 74 10.40 11.91 -4.23
C ARG A 74 9.44 12.48 -5.28
N ASN A 75 9.84 12.46 -6.53
CA ASN A 75 9.02 13.00 -7.63
C ASN A 75 8.07 11.97 -8.24
N LYS A 76 8.06 10.74 -7.73
CA LYS A 76 7.16 9.69 -8.22
C LYS A 76 6.01 9.45 -7.26
N THR A 77 4.92 8.94 -7.78
CA THR A 77 3.78 8.50 -6.97
C THR A 77 4.13 7.15 -6.35
N ILE A 78 3.87 7.01 -5.06
CA ILE A 78 4.13 5.77 -4.31
C ILE A 78 2.82 5.04 -4.07
N TYR A 79 2.74 3.82 -4.57
CA TYR A 79 1.63 2.91 -4.33
C TYR A 79 2.09 1.86 -3.33
N VAL A 80 1.53 1.89 -2.13
CA VAL A 80 1.97 1.08 -1.00
C VAL A 80 1.01 -0.09 -0.79
N TYR A 81 1.53 -1.26 -0.43
CA TYR A 81 0.67 -2.33 0.03
C TYR A 81 1.33 -3.14 1.13
N CYS A 82 0.49 -3.76 1.94
CA CYS A 82 0.88 -4.78 2.91
C CYS A 82 -0.07 -5.96 2.78
N GLN A 83 -0.16 -6.81 3.78
CA GLN A 83 -0.99 -8.01 3.68
C GLN A 83 -2.48 -7.71 3.69
N ILE A 84 -2.94 -6.84 4.60
CA ILE A 84 -4.37 -6.53 4.78
C ILE A 84 -4.70 -5.03 4.77
N GLY A 85 -3.71 -4.16 4.76
CA GLY A 85 -3.90 -2.71 4.66
C GLY A 85 -3.38 -1.89 5.83
N LEU A 86 -3.22 -2.45 7.03
CA LEU A 86 -2.83 -1.68 8.22
C LEU A 86 -1.38 -1.19 8.15
N ARG A 87 -0.44 -2.07 7.87
CA ARG A 87 0.98 -1.66 7.74
C ARG A 87 1.15 -0.70 6.57
N GLY A 88 0.39 -0.88 5.50
CA GLY A 88 0.38 0.02 4.35
C GLY A 88 -0.11 1.41 4.75
N TYR A 89 -1.13 1.49 5.58
CA TYR A 89 -1.61 2.77 6.10
C TYR A 89 -0.53 3.46 6.94
N LEU A 90 0.10 2.73 7.86
CA LEU A 90 1.17 3.28 8.70
C LEU A 90 2.37 3.75 7.87
N ALA A 91 2.76 2.96 6.87
CA ALA A 91 3.82 3.31 5.94
C ALA A 91 3.46 4.57 5.15
N SER A 92 2.22 4.70 4.71
CA SER A 92 1.75 5.88 3.99
C SER A 92 1.86 7.14 4.86
N ARG A 93 1.54 7.04 6.15
CA ARG A 93 1.72 8.14 7.09
C ARG A 93 3.17 8.55 7.20
N ILE A 94 4.07 7.58 7.32
CA ILE A 94 5.51 7.84 7.41
C ILE A 94 5.98 8.58 6.15
N LEU A 95 5.56 8.14 4.99
CA LEU A 95 5.93 8.76 3.72
C LEU A 95 5.42 10.20 3.62
N LEU A 96 4.15 10.42 3.94
CA LEU A 96 3.57 11.77 3.92
C LEU A 96 4.26 12.70 4.90
N GLN A 97 4.56 12.23 6.11
CA GLN A 97 5.27 13.03 7.11
C GLN A 97 6.70 13.37 6.66
N SER A 98 7.27 12.58 5.77
CA SER A 98 8.64 12.75 5.27
C SER A 98 8.71 13.55 3.98
N GLY A 99 7.58 14.11 3.53
CA GLY A 99 7.55 15.02 2.39
C GLY A 99 7.16 14.41 1.05
N PHE A 100 6.71 13.16 1.03
CA PHE A 100 6.13 12.58 -0.18
C PHE A 100 4.71 13.11 -0.34
N ASP A 101 4.35 13.58 -1.53
CA ASP A 101 3.07 14.24 -1.77
C ASP A 101 1.97 13.30 -2.26
N ASN A 102 2.33 12.32 -3.08
CA ASN A 102 1.37 11.41 -3.71
C ASN A 102 1.60 9.99 -3.21
N VAL A 103 0.77 9.56 -2.27
CA VAL A 103 0.86 8.23 -1.66
C VAL A 103 -0.52 7.58 -1.68
N PHE A 104 -0.57 6.36 -2.19
CA PHE A 104 -1.78 5.54 -2.24
C PHE A 104 -1.55 4.25 -1.47
N ASN A 105 -2.57 3.79 -0.76
CA ASN A 105 -2.53 2.51 -0.04
C ASN A 105 -3.52 1.54 -0.68
N LEU A 106 -3.08 0.30 -0.92
CA LEU A 106 -3.90 -0.71 -1.56
C LEU A 106 -5.04 -1.16 -0.63
N SER A 107 -6.25 -0.94 -1.07
CA SER A 107 -7.45 -1.38 -0.35
C SER A 107 -7.49 -2.91 -0.28
N GLY A 108 -7.58 -3.45 0.93
CA GLY A 108 -7.59 -4.90 1.16
C GLY A 108 -6.23 -5.59 1.09
N GLY A 109 -5.19 -4.87 0.70
CA GLY A 109 -3.82 -5.37 0.68
C GLY A 109 -3.57 -6.50 -0.32
N TYR A 110 -2.43 -7.15 -0.16
CA TYR A 110 -2.02 -8.26 -1.01
C TYR A 110 -3.03 -9.42 -0.97
N ARG A 111 -3.61 -9.67 0.18
CA ARG A 111 -4.58 -10.77 0.35
C ARG A 111 -5.75 -10.64 -0.62
N LEU A 112 -6.34 -9.45 -0.70
CA LEU A 112 -7.44 -9.20 -1.62
C LEU A 112 -6.98 -9.21 -3.07
N TRP A 113 -5.83 -8.59 -3.35
CA TRP A 113 -5.26 -8.58 -4.69
C TRP A 113 -5.02 -10.01 -5.21
N ASP A 114 -4.42 -10.86 -4.36
CA ASP A 114 -4.11 -12.24 -4.71
C ASP A 114 -5.38 -13.02 -5.04
N ALA A 115 -6.40 -12.92 -4.19
CA ALA A 115 -7.69 -13.59 -4.39
C ALA A 115 -8.38 -13.11 -5.67
N CYS A 116 -8.48 -11.80 -5.87
CA CYS A 116 -9.15 -11.22 -7.04
C CYS A 116 -8.40 -11.48 -8.34
N SER A 117 -7.08 -11.43 -8.32
CA SER A 117 -6.25 -11.72 -9.49
C SER A 117 -6.41 -13.15 -9.95
N LYS A 118 -6.42 -14.09 -9.00
CA LYS A 118 -6.61 -15.52 -9.30
C LYS A 118 -7.99 -15.78 -9.87
N GLU A 119 -9.02 -15.19 -9.27
CA GLU A 119 -10.39 -15.34 -9.73
C GLU A 119 -10.54 -14.80 -11.16
N LYS A 120 -9.97 -13.65 -11.45
CA LYS A 120 -9.99 -13.05 -12.79
C LYS A 120 -9.29 -13.96 -13.81
N GLN A 121 -8.15 -14.54 -13.47
CA GLN A 121 -7.43 -15.45 -14.35
C GLN A 121 -8.24 -16.72 -14.63
N GLU A 122 -8.86 -17.29 -13.62
CA GLU A 122 -9.71 -18.46 -13.77
C GLU A 122 -10.90 -18.18 -14.69
N THR A 123 -11.55 -17.04 -14.53
CA THR A 123 -12.65 -16.62 -15.38
C THR A 123 -12.22 -16.48 -16.83
N VAL A 124 -11.07 -15.89 -17.10
CA VAL A 124 -10.54 -15.75 -18.46
C VAL A 124 -10.23 -17.11 -19.08
N VAL A 125 -9.62 -18.02 -18.33
CA VAL A 125 -9.32 -19.38 -18.80
C VAL A 125 -10.61 -20.13 -19.14
N GLN A 126 -11.62 -20.06 -18.28
CA GLN A 126 -12.92 -20.70 -18.53
C GLN A 126 -13.60 -20.15 -19.78
N SER A 127 -13.57 -18.82 -19.96
CA SER A 127 -14.13 -18.19 -21.15
C SER A 127 -13.45 -18.67 -22.43
N ARG A 128 -12.13 -18.78 -22.42
CA ARG A 128 -11.36 -19.30 -23.56
C ARG A 128 -11.69 -20.75 -23.86
N THR A 129 -11.85 -21.56 -22.83
CA THR A 129 -12.22 -22.97 -22.96
C THR A 129 -13.60 -23.12 -23.57
N LEU A 130 -14.56 -22.27 -23.16
CA LEU A 130 -15.94 -22.32 -23.69
C LEU A 130 -16.02 -21.85 -25.14
N ILE A 131 -15.15 -20.97 -25.57
CA ILE A 131 -15.10 -20.44 -26.94
C ILE A 131 -14.42 -21.43 -27.89
N ALA A 132 -13.47 -22.17 -27.38
CA ALA A 132 -12.74 -23.14 -28.16
C ALA A 132 -13.60 -24.40 -28.45
#